data_882fd2b5586536f4ce5023f5535daff6
#
_entry.id   882fd2b5586536f4ce5023f5535daff6
#
_cell.length_a   1.000
_cell.length_b   1.000
_cell.length_c   1.000
_cell.angle_alpha   90.00
_cell.angle_beta   90.00
_cell.angle_gamma   90.00
#
_symmetry.space_group_name_H-M   'P 1'
#
loop_
_entity.id
_entity.type
_entity.pdbx_description
1 polymer ?
#
loop_
_entity_poly.entity_id
_entity_poly.type
_entity_poly.pdbx_seq_one_letter_code
_entity_poly.pdbx_strand_id
1 'polypeptide(L)'
;MIDIKRIWHSMPLGEGNDLQQMDKQIDKNPQLWEHVAKWIRHTELGFLPIGRNEIGEGAFANVAEYDTKLQNVFEAHRQYIDVQLLCSGEEVAVVAPLKKAKGQQGDYNAEGDCVLYVEADESVARPISPNSWQLFFPNEAHKPCMAVDGKPGPVRKICIKIPFCA
;
A
#
# COMPACT_ATOMS: atom_id res chain seq x y z
N MET A 1 19.94 12.29 -17.11
CA MET A 1 19.62 11.83 -15.75
C MET A 1 18.11 11.59 -15.64
N ILE A 2 17.70 10.44 -15.09
CA ILE A 2 16.29 10.10 -14.92
C ILE A 2 15.74 10.87 -13.71
N ASP A 3 14.61 11.54 -13.91
CA ASP A 3 13.87 12.17 -12.81
C ASP A 3 12.87 11.16 -12.21
N ILE A 4 13.33 10.49 -11.17
CA ILE A 4 12.57 9.40 -10.52
C ILE A 4 11.30 9.94 -9.86
N LYS A 5 11.36 11.11 -9.23
CA LYS A 5 10.18 11.75 -8.63
C LYS A 5 9.11 12.02 -9.67
N ARG A 6 9.50 12.57 -10.82
CA ARG A 6 8.57 12.82 -11.92
C ARG A 6 7.89 11.54 -12.39
N ILE A 7 8.65 10.44 -12.47
CA ILE A 7 8.09 9.14 -12.84
C ILE A 7 7.01 8.72 -11.85
N TRP A 8 7.31 8.77 -10.55
CA TRP A 8 6.35 8.38 -9.52
C TRP A 8 5.14 9.30 -9.45
N HIS A 9 5.34 10.62 -9.60
CA HIS A 9 4.22 11.57 -9.65
C HIS A 9 3.34 11.40 -10.90
N SER A 10 3.84 10.73 -11.94
CA SER A 10 3.05 10.42 -13.14
C SER A 10 2.25 9.12 -13.05
N MET A 11 2.43 8.35 -11.99
CA MET A 11 1.63 7.15 -11.77
C MET A 11 0.21 7.52 -11.31
N PRO A 12 -0.79 6.61 -11.44
CA PRO A 12 -2.17 6.92 -11.10
C PRO A 12 -2.38 6.93 -9.57
N LEU A 13 -1.67 7.80 -8.88
CA LEU A 13 -1.78 7.97 -7.44
C LEU A 13 -3.07 8.68 -7.07
N GLY A 14 -3.83 8.10 -6.15
CA GLY A 14 -5.07 8.66 -5.66
C GLY A 14 -4.85 9.85 -4.72
N GLU A 15 -5.94 10.53 -4.41
CA GLU A 15 -5.93 11.63 -3.43
C GLU A 15 -5.62 11.10 -2.02
N GLY A 16 -5.01 11.96 -1.21
CA GLY A 16 -4.71 11.67 0.18
C GLY A 16 -3.32 11.07 0.41
N ASN A 17 -2.60 10.69 -0.64
CA ASN A 17 -1.23 10.18 -0.50
C ASN A 17 -0.29 11.28 0.00
N ASP A 18 0.59 10.91 0.94
CA ASP A 18 1.65 11.80 1.42
C ASP A 18 2.82 11.82 0.42
N LEU A 19 2.68 12.61 -0.63
CA LEU A 19 3.67 12.69 -1.71
C LEU A 19 4.98 13.31 -1.24
N GLN A 20 4.94 14.17 -0.23
CA GLN A 20 6.15 14.73 0.37
C GLN A 20 6.99 13.63 1.05
N GLN A 21 6.33 12.72 1.78
CA GLN A 21 7.01 11.59 2.41
C GLN A 21 7.55 10.62 1.35
N MET A 22 6.80 10.38 0.28
CA MET A 22 7.29 9.60 -0.87
C MET A 22 8.57 10.19 -1.44
N ASP A 23 8.58 11.50 -1.72
CA ASP A 23 9.74 12.19 -2.28
C ASP A 23 10.97 12.09 -1.37
N LYS A 24 10.77 12.17 -0.06
CA LYS A 24 11.87 11.97 0.91
C LYS A 24 12.44 10.55 0.85
N GLN A 25 11.59 9.55 0.68
CA GLN A 25 12.04 8.17 0.53
C GLN A 25 12.80 7.96 -0.78
N ILE A 26 12.34 8.58 -1.87
CA ILE A 26 13.06 8.56 -3.15
C ILE A 26 14.45 9.18 -2.99
N ASP A 27 14.55 10.33 -2.30
CA ASP A 27 15.85 10.98 -2.05
C ASP A 27 16.80 10.11 -1.23
N LYS A 28 16.28 9.34 -0.29
CA LYS A 28 17.08 8.44 0.56
C LYS A 28 17.59 7.21 -0.18
N ASN A 29 16.85 6.68 -1.13
CA ASN A 29 17.24 5.50 -1.89
C ASN A 29 16.73 5.56 -3.34
N PRO A 30 17.29 6.44 -4.16
CA PRO A 30 16.79 6.63 -5.52
C PRO A 30 16.89 5.38 -6.39
N GLN A 31 17.92 4.54 -6.19
CA GLN A 31 18.09 3.31 -6.97
C GLN A 31 16.92 2.33 -6.75
N LEU A 32 16.50 2.16 -5.51
CA LEU A 32 15.36 1.29 -5.18
C LEU A 32 14.09 1.77 -5.87
N TRP A 33 13.77 3.04 -5.74
CA TRP A 33 12.54 3.61 -6.30
C TRP A 33 12.55 3.62 -7.84
N GLU A 34 13.71 3.85 -8.46
CA GLU A 34 13.88 3.69 -9.90
C GLU A 34 13.66 2.25 -10.35
N HIS A 35 14.24 1.30 -9.61
CA HIS A 35 14.12 -0.12 -9.90
C HIS A 35 12.65 -0.58 -9.85
N VAL A 36 11.93 -0.18 -8.80
CA VAL A 36 10.50 -0.51 -8.67
C VAL A 36 9.68 0.13 -9.79
N ALA A 37 9.94 1.39 -10.12
CA ALA A 37 9.25 2.07 -11.21
C ALA A 37 9.47 1.38 -12.57
N LYS A 38 10.69 0.96 -12.85
CA LYS A 38 11.01 0.19 -14.06
C LYS A 38 10.28 -1.15 -14.10
N TRP A 39 10.26 -1.85 -12.95
CA TRP A 39 9.54 -3.11 -12.86
C TRP A 39 8.05 -2.92 -13.15
N ILE A 40 7.40 -1.91 -12.55
CA ILE A 40 6.00 -1.59 -12.82
C ILE A 40 5.75 -1.33 -14.31
N ARG A 41 6.60 -0.55 -14.94
CA ARG A 41 6.45 -0.16 -16.36
C ARG A 41 6.66 -1.30 -17.33
N HIS A 42 7.48 -2.29 -16.99
CA HIS A 42 7.80 -3.41 -17.85
C HIS A 42 7.05 -4.70 -17.49
N THR A 43 6.12 -4.63 -16.54
CA THR A 43 5.35 -5.78 -16.07
C THR A 43 3.90 -5.64 -16.45
N GLU A 44 3.32 -6.70 -17.02
CA GLU A 44 1.87 -6.78 -17.20
C GLU A 44 1.24 -7.15 -15.85
N LEU A 45 0.90 -6.14 -15.08
CA LEU A 45 0.46 -6.30 -13.69
C LEU A 45 -0.74 -7.22 -13.56
N GLY A 46 -1.68 -7.17 -14.50
CA GLY A 46 -2.88 -8.00 -14.47
C GLY A 46 -2.64 -9.50 -14.65
N PHE A 47 -1.45 -9.89 -15.12
CA PHE A 47 -1.09 -11.29 -15.35
C PHE A 47 -0.10 -11.85 -14.32
N LEU A 48 0.24 -11.09 -13.29
CA LEU A 48 1.10 -11.59 -12.22
C LEU A 48 0.43 -12.78 -11.52
N PRO A 49 1.18 -13.84 -11.18
CA PRO A 49 0.61 -14.94 -10.41
C PRO A 49 0.24 -14.52 -9.00
N ILE A 50 -0.81 -15.12 -8.45
CA ILE A 50 -1.22 -14.93 -7.05
C ILE A 50 -0.07 -15.35 -6.13
N GLY A 51 0.11 -14.60 -5.05
CA GLY A 51 1.17 -14.79 -4.09
C GLY A 51 2.29 -13.77 -4.22
N ARG A 52 3.45 -14.12 -3.71
CA ARG A 52 4.61 -13.24 -3.67
C ARG A 52 5.38 -13.28 -4.99
N ASN A 53 5.63 -12.10 -5.54
CA ASN A 53 6.43 -11.90 -6.76
C ASN A 53 7.63 -11.01 -6.40
N GLU A 54 8.83 -11.49 -6.63
CA GLU A 54 10.04 -10.73 -6.36
C GLU A 54 10.23 -9.61 -7.37
N ILE A 55 10.58 -8.42 -6.89
CA ILE A 55 10.91 -7.27 -7.74
C ILE A 55 12.42 -7.07 -7.80
N GLY A 56 13.11 -7.31 -6.69
CA GLY A 56 14.53 -7.05 -6.52
C GLY A 56 14.78 -5.84 -5.62
N GLU A 57 16.02 -5.66 -5.20
CA GLU A 57 16.44 -4.59 -4.27
C GLU A 57 15.69 -4.66 -2.93
N GLY A 58 15.22 -5.84 -2.54
CA GLY A 58 14.44 -6.06 -1.33
C GLY A 58 12.94 -5.78 -1.48
N ALA A 59 12.50 -5.28 -2.63
CA ALA A 59 11.09 -5.05 -2.92
C ALA A 59 10.40 -6.30 -3.47
N PHE A 60 9.11 -6.43 -3.20
CA PHE A 60 8.30 -7.52 -3.73
C PHE A 60 6.84 -7.08 -3.87
N ALA A 61 6.05 -7.86 -4.60
CA ALA A 61 4.62 -7.62 -4.77
C ALA A 61 3.82 -8.84 -4.36
N ASN A 62 2.81 -8.64 -3.51
CA ASN A 62 1.83 -9.65 -3.17
C ASN A 62 0.58 -9.45 -4.00
N VAL A 63 0.14 -10.52 -4.69
CA VAL A 63 -1.07 -10.51 -5.49
C VAL A 63 -2.11 -11.39 -4.81
N ALA A 64 -3.32 -10.87 -4.63
CA ALA A 64 -4.43 -11.58 -4.01
C ALA A 64 -5.75 -11.30 -4.72
N GLU A 65 -6.63 -12.28 -4.69
CA GLU A 65 -8.02 -12.17 -5.12
C GLU A 65 -8.91 -12.47 -3.92
N TYR A 66 -9.90 -11.62 -3.68
CA TYR A 66 -10.84 -11.76 -2.56
C TYR A 66 -12.07 -10.90 -2.78
N ASP A 67 -13.08 -11.11 -1.96
CA ASP A 67 -14.20 -10.18 -1.86
C ASP A 67 -13.91 -9.15 -0.77
N THR A 68 -14.20 -7.89 -1.04
CA THR A 68 -14.09 -6.82 -0.04
C THR A 68 -15.01 -7.08 1.15
N LYS A 69 -14.70 -6.48 2.29
CA LYS A 69 -15.29 -6.79 3.59
C LYS A 69 -16.12 -5.64 4.13
N LEU A 70 -17.07 -5.97 4.99
CA LEU A 70 -17.84 -4.97 5.76
C LEU A 70 -17.13 -4.56 7.04
N GLN A 71 -16.21 -5.40 7.55
CA GLN A 71 -15.43 -5.15 8.75
C GLN A 71 -14.00 -5.65 8.59
N ASN A 72 -13.06 -4.94 9.20
CA ASN A 72 -11.67 -5.34 9.30
C ASN A 72 -11.01 -4.59 10.46
N VAL A 73 -9.76 -4.88 10.72
CA VAL A 73 -8.93 -4.18 11.70
C VAL A 73 -7.92 -3.28 10.99
N PHE A 74 -7.35 -2.33 11.72
CA PHE A 74 -6.22 -1.54 11.24
C PHE A 74 -4.94 -2.34 11.36
N GLU A 75 -4.04 -2.14 10.42
CA GLU A 75 -2.69 -2.68 10.45
C GLU A 75 -1.66 -1.57 10.21
N ALA A 76 -0.47 -1.77 10.73
CA ALA A 76 0.66 -0.87 10.48
C ALA A 76 1.92 -1.68 10.25
N HIS A 77 2.85 -1.10 9.50
CA HIS A 77 4.11 -1.74 9.12
C HIS A 77 5.29 -0.90 9.64
N ARG A 78 6.45 -1.52 9.79
CA ARG A 78 7.67 -0.83 10.24
C ARG A 78 8.79 -0.89 9.21
N GLN A 79 8.86 -1.98 8.44
CA GLN A 79 9.96 -2.28 7.52
C GLN A 79 9.67 -1.86 6.08
N TYR A 80 8.39 -1.79 5.70
CA TYR A 80 7.99 -1.55 4.32
C TYR A 80 6.99 -0.42 4.19
N ILE A 81 7.02 0.21 3.02
CA ILE A 81 5.96 1.08 2.51
C ILE A 81 5.09 0.22 1.59
N ASP A 82 3.78 0.31 1.75
CA ASP A 82 2.84 -0.34 0.84
C ASP A 82 2.48 0.59 -0.30
N VAL A 83 2.53 0.08 -1.54
CA VAL A 83 1.83 0.67 -2.67
C VAL A 83 0.72 -0.29 -3.04
N GLN A 84 -0.52 0.09 -2.78
CA GLN A 84 -1.69 -0.75 -3.01
C GLN A 84 -2.45 -0.28 -4.24
N LEU A 85 -2.71 -1.20 -5.16
CA LEU A 85 -3.45 -0.97 -6.38
C LEU A 85 -4.33 -2.17 -6.70
N LEU A 86 -5.38 -1.94 -7.48
CA LEU A 86 -6.24 -3.01 -7.98
C LEU A 86 -6.03 -3.18 -9.48
N CYS A 87 -6.02 -4.44 -9.93
CA CYS A 87 -6.13 -4.77 -11.35
C CYS A 87 -7.60 -4.72 -11.79
N SER A 88 -8.52 -5.06 -10.88
CA SER A 88 -9.96 -5.07 -11.11
C SER A 88 -10.70 -4.85 -9.81
N GLY A 89 -11.92 -4.31 -9.92
CA GLY A 89 -12.78 -4.05 -8.78
C GLY A 89 -12.51 -2.69 -8.12
N GLU A 90 -13.10 -2.50 -6.96
CA GLU A 90 -12.95 -1.30 -6.16
C GLU A 90 -12.94 -1.64 -4.67
N GLU A 91 -12.17 -0.91 -3.90
CA GLU A 91 -12.15 -1.07 -2.45
C GLU A 91 -11.85 0.26 -1.78
N VAL A 92 -12.03 0.31 -0.47
CA VAL A 92 -11.66 1.46 0.34
C VAL A 92 -10.67 1.00 1.40
N ALA A 93 -9.61 1.78 1.60
CA ALA A 93 -8.77 1.71 2.79
C ALA A 93 -9.14 2.85 3.73
N VAL A 94 -9.30 2.55 5.01
CA VAL A 94 -9.50 3.58 6.03
C VAL A 94 -8.16 3.84 6.69
N VAL A 95 -7.72 5.08 6.72
CA VAL A 95 -6.35 5.46 7.11
C VAL A 95 -6.36 6.47 8.24
N ALA A 96 -5.46 6.30 9.19
CA ALA A 96 -5.29 7.21 10.32
C ALA A 96 -3.81 7.37 10.64
N PRO A 97 -3.40 8.48 11.29
CA PRO A 97 -2.06 8.55 11.86
C PRO A 97 -1.84 7.40 12.84
N LEU A 98 -0.67 6.77 12.80
CA LEU A 98 -0.36 5.64 13.69
C LEU A 98 -0.56 6.01 15.17
N LYS A 99 -0.20 7.23 15.56
CA LYS A 99 -0.37 7.73 16.92
C LYS A 99 -1.83 7.79 17.38
N LYS A 100 -2.78 7.69 16.46
CA LYS A 100 -4.23 7.68 16.74
C LYS A 100 -4.82 6.27 16.76
N ALA A 101 -4.02 5.26 16.45
CA ALA A 101 -4.44 3.86 16.52
C ALA A 101 -4.59 3.41 17.98
N LYS A 102 -5.62 2.61 18.24
CA LYS A 102 -5.99 2.14 19.59
C LYS A 102 -6.34 0.66 19.58
N GLY A 103 -6.21 0.04 20.75
CA GLY A 103 -6.58 -1.35 20.92
C GLY A 103 -5.63 -2.29 20.18
N GLN A 104 -4.33 -2.17 20.47
CA GLN A 104 -3.34 -3.04 19.87
C GLN A 104 -3.67 -4.50 20.18
N GLN A 105 -3.70 -5.34 19.15
CA GLN A 105 -3.96 -6.77 19.23
C GLN A 105 -2.65 -7.54 19.05
N GLY A 106 -2.08 -8.01 20.14
CA GLY A 106 -0.82 -8.75 20.14
C GLY A 106 0.39 -7.85 19.87
N ASP A 107 1.55 -8.50 19.78
CA ASP A 107 2.81 -7.81 19.55
C ASP A 107 3.06 -7.61 18.04
N TYR A 108 4.01 -6.74 17.73
CA TYR A 108 4.48 -6.58 16.37
C TYR A 108 5.08 -7.91 15.86
N ASN A 109 4.57 -8.37 14.71
CA ASN A 109 5.10 -9.56 14.02
C ASN A 109 6.19 -9.11 13.05
N ALA A 110 7.45 -9.35 13.41
CA ALA A 110 8.59 -8.95 12.57
C ALA A 110 8.66 -9.72 11.25
N GLU A 111 8.26 -10.98 11.23
CA GLU A 111 8.26 -11.80 10.02
C GLU A 111 7.24 -11.31 9.00
N GLY A 112 6.04 -10.99 9.46
CA GLY A 112 4.98 -10.44 8.62
C GLY A 112 4.99 -8.92 8.51
N ASP A 113 5.89 -8.23 9.24
CA ASP A 113 5.95 -6.78 9.32
C ASP A 113 4.59 -6.16 9.60
N CYS A 114 3.94 -6.60 10.67
CA CYS A 114 2.56 -6.20 10.93
C CYS A 114 2.27 -6.08 12.43
N VAL A 115 1.57 -5.03 12.79
CA VAL A 115 0.92 -4.86 14.08
C VAL A 115 -0.53 -4.46 13.84
N LEU A 116 -1.47 -5.02 14.61
CA LEU A 116 -2.91 -4.84 14.43
C LEU A 116 -3.50 -3.95 15.53
N TYR A 117 -4.51 -3.16 15.14
CA TYR A 117 -5.27 -2.30 16.06
C TYR A 117 -6.76 -2.43 15.77
N VAL A 118 -7.57 -2.38 16.82
CA VAL A 118 -9.04 -2.52 16.69
C VAL A 118 -9.66 -1.29 16.06
N GLU A 119 -9.18 -0.10 16.44
CA GLU A 119 -9.77 1.16 15.98
C GLU A 119 -8.72 2.27 15.89
N ALA A 120 -9.09 3.39 15.29
CA ALA A 120 -8.26 4.58 15.22
C ALA A 120 -9.13 5.83 15.16
N ASP A 121 -8.68 6.90 15.84
CA ASP A 121 -9.29 8.23 15.71
C ASP A 121 -8.74 8.94 14.46
N GLU A 122 -9.48 9.96 14.02
CA GLU A 122 -9.10 10.82 12.88
C GLU A 122 -8.87 10.02 11.59
N SER A 123 -9.62 8.95 11.40
CA SER A 123 -9.52 8.15 10.19
C SER A 123 -10.25 8.76 9.01
N VAL A 124 -9.71 8.56 7.82
CA VAL A 124 -10.32 8.98 6.56
C VAL A 124 -10.35 7.81 5.59
N ALA A 125 -11.36 7.78 4.73
CA ALA A 125 -11.47 6.77 3.68
C ALA A 125 -10.66 7.21 2.45
N ARG A 126 -9.88 6.27 1.90
CA ARG A 126 -9.13 6.46 0.65
C ARG A 126 -9.55 5.38 -0.35
N PRO A 127 -10.18 5.75 -1.48
CA PRO A 127 -10.54 4.79 -2.52
C PRO A 127 -9.30 4.17 -3.17
N ILE A 128 -9.37 2.87 -3.45
CA ILE A 128 -8.37 2.15 -4.23
C ILE A 128 -9.07 1.53 -5.44
N SER A 129 -8.52 1.76 -6.62
CA SER A 129 -9.02 1.23 -7.89
C SER A 129 -7.85 1.08 -8.86
N PRO A 130 -8.07 0.57 -10.08
CA PRO A 130 -7.01 0.54 -11.09
C PRO A 130 -6.40 1.92 -11.40
N ASN A 131 -7.15 2.99 -11.21
CA ASN A 131 -6.72 4.37 -11.48
C ASN A 131 -6.50 5.21 -10.21
N SER A 132 -6.54 4.59 -9.05
CA SER A 132 -6.35 5.28 -7.77
C SER A 132 -5.52 4.41 -6.82
N TRP A 133 -4.20 4.53 -6.93
CA TRP A 133 -3.25 3.80 -6.09
C TRP A 133 -3.02 4.54 -4.79
N GLN A 134 -2.82 3.81 -3.70
CA GLN A 134 -2.58 4.40 -2.39
C GLN A 134 -1.26 3.91 -1.81
N LEU A 135 -0.48 4.84 -1.25
CA LEU A 135 0.73 4.55 -0.49
C LEU A 135 0.44 4.63 1.00
N PHE A 136 0.95 3.67 1.76
CA PHE A 136 0.86 3.66 3.21
C PHE A 136 2.26 3.57 3.81
N PHE A 137 2.58 4.54 4.67
CA PHE A 137 3.88 4.66 5.31
C PHE A 137 3.85 4.12 6.74
N PRO A 138 5.01 3.79 7.35
CA PRO A 138 5.05 3.26 8.72
C PRO A 138 4.40 4.15 9.79
N ASN A 139 4.30 5.45 9.57
CA ASN A 139 3.63 6.36 10.50
C ASN A 139 2.11 6.44 10.31
N GLU A 140 1.56 5.57 9.49
CA GLU A 140 0.12 5.46 9.23
C GLU A 140 -0.38 4.07 9.61
N ALA A 141 -1.60 4.01 10.18
CA ALA A 141 -2.36 2.77 10.31
C ALA A 141 -3.43 2.75 9.22
N HIS A 142 -3.65 1.59 8.59
CA HIS A 142 -4.67 1.47 7.56
C HIS A 142 -5.50 0.21 7.76
N LYS A 143 -6.79 0.34 7.50
CA LYS A 143 -7.75 -0.76 7.48
C LYS A 143 -8.07 -1.07 6.02
N PRO A 144 -7.46 -2.13 5.45
CA PRO A 144 -7.61 -2.47 4.04
C PRO A 144 -8.87 -3.28 3.77
N CYS A 145 -9.11 -3.57 2.51
CA CYS A 145 -10.10 -4.54 2.03
C CYS A 145 -11.56 -4.16 2.29
N MET A 146 -11.85 -2.90 2.54
CA MET A 146 -13.21 -2.47 2.88
C MET A 146 -14.07 -2.29 1.64
N ALA A 147 -15.33 -2.75 1.76
CA ALA A 147 -16.32 -2.63 0.69
C ALA A 147 -16.69 -1.18 0.43
N VAL A 148 -16.92 -0.86 -0.84
CA VAL A 148 -17.42 0.44 -1.28
C VAL A 148 -18.93 0.47 -1.06
N ASP A 149 -19.43 1.53 -0.42
CA ASP A 149 -20.87 1.74 -0.16
C ASP A 149 -21.57 0.54 0.50
N GLY A 150 -20.83 -0.19 1.35
CA GLY A 150 -21.37 -1.34 2.05
C GLY A 150 -21.69 -2.54 1.16
N LYS A 151 -21.15 -2.60 -0.06
CA LYS A 151 -21.41 -3.69 -1.02
C LYS A 151 -20.12 -4.49 -1.27
N PRO A 152 -19.92 -5.64 -0.60
CA PRO A 152 -18.79 -6.51 -0.90
C PRO A 152 -18.77 -6.94 -2.36
N GLY A 153 -17.58 -6.99 -2.94
CA GLY A 153 -17.41 -7.39 -4.34
C GLY A 153 -16.00 -7.91 -4.59
N PRO A 154 -15.80 -8.60 -5.72
CA PRO A 154 -14.52 -9.21 -6.05
C PRO A 154 -13.49 -8.17 -6.46
N VAL A 155 -12.26 -8.36 -5.97
CA VAL A 155 -11.10 -7.56 -6.37
C VAL A 155 -9.92 -8.45 -6.68
N ARG A 156 -9.05 -7.95 -7.57
CA ARG A 156 -7.70 -8.49 -7.75
C ARG A 156 -6.72 -7.38 -7.37
N LYS A 157 -5.98 -7.61 -6.30
CA LYS A 157 -5.15 -6.58 -5.67
C LYS A 157 -3.67 -6.91 -5.76
N ILE A 158 -2.89 -5.88 -5.99
CA ILE A 158 -1.43 -5.93 -5.87
C ILE A 158 -1.02 -5.01 -4.73
N CYS A 159 -0.25 -5.55 -3.79
CA CYS A 159 0.40 -4.77 -2.75
C CYS A 159 1.91 -4.83 -2.98
N ILE A 160 2.49 -3.74 -3.44
CA ILE A 160 3.92 -3.62 -3.63
C ILE A 160 4.54 -3.20 -2.29
N LYS A 161 5.50 -3.97 -1.82
CA LYS A 161 6.26 -3.72 -0.60
C LYS A 161 7.61 -3.12 -0.95
N ILE A 162 7.82 -1.85 -0.59
CA ILE A 162 9.07 -1.13 -0.83
C ILE A 162 9.78 -0.95 0.51
N PRO A 163 11.04 -1.42 0.67
CA PRO A 163 11.79 -1.21 1.91
C PRO A 163 11.79 0.25 2.35
N PHE A 164 11.42 0.48 3.61
CA PHE A 164 11.42 1.81 4.21
C PHE A 164 12.82 2.18 4.68
N CYS A 165 13.25 3.39 4.36
CA CYS A 165 14.50 3.96 4.82
C CYS A 165 14.24 4.97 5.94
N ALA A 166 14.62 4.60 7.15
CA ALA A 166 14.43 5.44 8.34
C ALA A 166 15.25 6.75 8.28
#